data_3fbe62da6f340ae0a576607e8179f499
#
_entry.id   3fbe62da6f340ae0a576607e8179f499
#
_cell.length_a   1.000
_cell.length_b   1.000
_cell.length_c   1.000
_cell.angle_alpha   90.00
_cell.angle_beta   90.00
_cell.angle_gamma   90.00
#
_symmetry.space_group_name_H-M   'P 1'
#
loop_
_entity.id
_entity.type
_entity.pdbx_description
1 polymer ?
#
loop_
_entity_poly.entity_id
_entity_poly.type
_entity_poly.pdbx_seq_one_letter_code
_entity_poly.pdbx_strand_id
1 'polypeptide(L)'
;MTPRIPTAGQVCGTLALAAFFWWVNFGLHWVNFWIGMGTAASVLALLSFWFAGVPMKRPEWTGRAVLIGLVSAALLYAIFALGNTLSGWLFRFAPHQVSAIYDIRHEGSPLAMALVLLFITSPAEEVFWRGFIQRWFMHRFGGKAGWLLAVCVYAGVHVFSGNLMLVLSLIHI
;
A
#
# COMPACT_ATOMS: atom_id res chain seq x y z
N MET A 1 21.95 -13.25 -2.47
CA MET A 1 21.63 -13.41 -1.03
C MET A 1 20.47 -14.39 -0.93
N THR A 2 20.62 -15.43 -0.11
CA THR A 2 19.52 -16.36 0.17
C THR A 2 18.41 -15.64 0.92
N PRO A 3 17.12 -15.82 0.55
CA PRO A 3 16.01 -15.19 1.25
C PRO A 3 15.98 -15.69 2.70
N ARG A 4 16.00 -14.76 3.64
CA ARG A 4 15.90 -15.03 5.07
C ARG A 4 14.43 -14.97 5.49
N ILE A 5 14.05 -15.78 6.48
CA ILE A 5 12.73 -15.70 7.10
C ILE A 5 12.86 -14.75 8.30
N PRO A 6 12.17 -13.60 8.30
CA PRO A 6 12.23 -12.65 9.41
C PRO A 6 11.68 -13.25 10.70
N THR A 7 12.17 -12.80 11.84
CA THR A 7 11.59 -13.14 13.14
C THR A 7 10.25 -12.43 13.35
N ALA A 8 9.39 -12.97 14.21
CA ALA A 8 8.13 -12.31 14.56
C ALA A 8 8.36 -10.91 15.16
N GLY A 9 9.41 -10.72 15.96
CA GLY A 9 9.76 -9.42 16.52
C GLY A 9 10.11 -8.38 15.45
N GLN A 10 10.85 -8.77 14.41
CA GLN A 10 11.17 -7.88 13.26
C GLN A 10 9.90 -7.48 12.50
N VAL A 11 8.99 -8.43 12.27
CA VAL A 11 7.72 -8.17 11.59
C VAL A 11 6.83 -7.27 12.44
N CYS A 12 6.64 -7.57 13.72
CA CYS A 12 5.84 -6.72 14.61
C CYS A 12 6.44 -5.31 14.75
N GLY A 13 7.77 -5.19 14.87
CA GLY A 13 8.44 -3.90 14.95
C GLY A 13 8.27 -3.06 13.69
N THR A 14 8.38 -3.67 12.50
CA THR A 14 8.14 -2.96 11.24
C THR A 14 6.68 -2.61 11.02
N LEU A 15 5.72 -3.44 11.47
CA LEU A 15 4.30 -3.11 11.44
C LEU A 15 3.96 -1.95 12.39
N ALA A 16 4.54 -1.93 13.58
CA ALA A 16 4.37 -0.79 14.50
C ALA A 16 4.94 0.50 13.90
N LEU A 17 6.10 0.42 13.24
CA LEU A 17 6.69 1.55 12.53
C LEU A 17 5.82 2.00 11.34
N ALA A 18 5.25 1.06 10.58
CA ALA A 18 4.31 1.37 9.52
C ALA A 18 3.07 2.09 10.07
N ALA A 19 2.46 1.57 11.13
CA ALA A 19 1.32 2.21 11.79
C ALA A 19 1.66 3.63 12.27
N PHE A 20 2.85 3.83 12.83
CA PHE A 20 3.34 5.15 13.24
C PHE A 20 3.48 6.10 12.04
N PHE A 21 4.09 5.67 10.93
CA PHE A 21 4.22 6.49 9.74
C PHE A 21 2.87 6.85 9.11
N TRP A 22 1.93 5.91 9.05
CA TRP A 22 0.57 6.18 8.56
C TRP A 22 -0.16 7.16 9.46
N TRP A 23 -0.03 7.00 10.78
CA TRP A 23 -0.60 7.96 11.74
C TRP A 23 -0.01 9.36 11.57
N VAL A 24 1.31 9.50 11.41
CA VAL A 24 1.95 10.81 11.16
C VAL A 24 1.47 11.45 9.87
N ASN A 25 1.38 10.68 8.78
CA ASN A 25 1.03 11.21 7.47
C ASN A 25 -0.47 11.51 7.33
N PHE A 26 -1.33 10.62 7.79
CA PHE A 26 -2.78 10.75 7.64
C PHE A 26 -3.48 11.39 8.84
N GLY A 27 -2.91 11.28 10.04
CA GLY A 27 -3.53 11.78 11.26
C GLY A 27 -3.00 13.15 11.67
N LEU A 28 -1.69 13.34 11.70
CA LEU A 28 -1.07 14.56 12.20
C LEU A 28 -0.81 15.60 11.12
N HIS A 29 -0.62 15.21 9.87
CA HIS A 29 -0.32 16.11 8.73
C HIS A 29 0.88 17.04 9.00
N TRP A 30 1.91 16.54 9.68
CA TRP A 30 3.07 17.36 10.08
C TRP A 30 4.03 17.67 8.92
N VAL A 31 3.98 16.87 7.89
CA VAL A 31 4.84 17.01 6.70
C VAL A 31 3.99 16.95 5.44
N ASN A 32 4.53 17.46 4.35
CA ASN A 32 3.89 17.28 3.03
C ASN A 32 3.65 15.77 2.79
N PHE A 33 2.42 15.41 2.43
CA PHE A 33 1.97 14.03 2.31
C PHE A 33 2.87 13.19 1.38
N TRP A 34 3.25 13.73 0.25
CA TRP A 34 4.03 13.01 -0.76
C TRP A 34 5.45 12.71 -0.30
N ILE A 35 6.08 13.66 0.38
CA ILE A 35 7.41 13.49 0.98
C ILE A 35 7.32 12.48 2.12
N GLY A 36 6.34 12.63 3.00
CA GLY A 36 6.14 11.75 4.15
C GLY A 36 5.90 10.30 3.74
N MET A 37 4.97 10.06 2.80
CA MET A 37 4.67 8.71 2.30
C MET A 37 5.84 8.09 1.54
N GLY A 38 6.50 8.87 0.66
CA GLY A 38 7.67 8.38 -0.06
C GLY A 38 8.82 7.99 0.87
N THR A 39 9.06 8.79 1.91
CA THR A 39 10.06 8.49 2.93
C THR A 39 9.67 7.26 3.76
N ALA A 40 8.44 7.19 4.25
CA ALA A 40 7.92 6.07 5.03
C ALA A 40 8.03 4.74 4.26
N ALA A 41 7.53 4.72 3.01
CA ALA A 41 7.59 3.55 2.16
C ALA A 41 9.05 3.11 1.88
N SER A 42 9.95 4.07 1.61
CA SER A 42 11.37 3.80 1.36
C SER A 42 12.06 3.19 2.59
N VAL A 43 11.83 3.74 3.78
CA VAL A 43 12.39 3.22 5.04
C VAL A 43 11.90 1.79 5.29
N LEU A 44 10.61 1.52 5.12
CA LEU A 44 10.04 0.19 5.31
C LEU A 44 10.56 -0.82 4.28
N ALA A 45 10.74 -0.41 3.02
CA ALA A 45 11.34 -1.24 1.99
C ALA A 45 12.81 -1.58 2.31
N LEU A 46 13.60 -0.61 2.76
CA LEU A 46 14.99 -0.82 3.18
C LEU A 46 15.08 -1.80 4.35
N LEU A 47 14.21 -1.67 5.36
CA LEU A 47 14.13 -2.62 6.48
C LEU A 47 13.72 -4.02 5.99
N SER A 48 12.82 -4.11 5.01
CA SER A 48 12.43 -5.38 4.40
C SER A 48 13.60 -6.06 3.72
N PHE A 49 14.41 -5.32 2.97
CA PHE A 49 15.66 -5.84 2.37
C PHE A 49 16.66 -6.26 3.42
N TRP A 50 16.78 -5.50 4.49
CA TRP A 50 17.73 -5.80 5.58
C TRP A 50 17.37 -7.10 6.31
N PHE A 51 16.09 -7.31 6.63
CA PHE A 51 15.64 -8.46 7.41
C PHE A 51 15.41 -9.71 6.56
N ALA A 52 14.82 -9.59 5.38
CA ALA A 52 14.44 -10.72 4.54
C ALA A 52 15.31 -10.92 3.29
N GLY A 53 16.13 -9.96 2.94
CA GLY A 53 16.84 -9.94 1.66
C GLY A 53 15.92 -9.53 0.50
N VAL A 54 16.43 -9.62 -0.72
CA VAL A 54 15.67 -9.24 -1.92
C VAL A 54 14.55 -10.27 -2.16
N PRO A 55 13.26 -9.88 -2.12
CA PRO A 55 12.14 -10.82 -2.23
C PRO A 55 11.95 -11.34 -3.65
N MET A 56 12.58 -10.72 -4.64
CA MET A 56 12.34 -11.00 -6.04
C MET A 56 13.42 -11.92 -6.62
N LYS A 57 13.00 -13.04 -7.16
CA LYS A 57 13.73 -13.68 -8.26
C LYS A 57 13.69 -12.72 -9.45
N ARG A 58 14.64 -12.83 -10.39
CA ARG A 58 14.74 -11.93 -11.55
C ARG A 58 13.37 -11.51 -12.08
N PRO A 59 13.11 -10.22 -12.29
CA PRO A 59 11.85 -9.78 -12.83
C PRO A 59 11.68 -10.41 -14.22
N GLU A 60 10.63 -11.19 -14.40
CA GLU A 60 10.26 -11.71 -15.71
C GLU A 60 9.55 -10.60 -16.50
N TRP A 61 10.32 -9.67 -17.02
CA TRP A 61 9.82 -8.62 -17.92
C TRP A 61 9.47 -9.24 -19.28
N THR A 62 8.34 -9.86 -19.34
CA THR A 62 7.79 -10.37 -20.60
C THR A 62 6.69 -9.44 -21.10
N GLY A 63 6.51 -9.36 -22.43
CA GLY A 63 5.39 -8.60 -23.00
C GLY A 63 4.03 -9.04 -22.42
N ARG A 64 3.90 -10.35 -22.09
CA ARG A 64 2.71 -10.88 -21.40
C ARG A 64 2.53 -10.32 -20.01
N ALA A 65 3.60 -10.20 -19.21
CA ALA A 65 3.50 -9.63 -17.86
C ALA A 65 3.10 -8.15 -17.91
N VAL A 66 3.67 -7.39 -18.85
CA VAL A 66 3.29 -5.99 -19.08
C VAL A 66 1.81 -5.87 -19.48
N LEU A 67 1.34 -6.70 -20.41
CA LEU A 67 -0.06 -6.71 -20.83
C LEU A 67 -1.00 -7.05 -19.68
N ILE A 68 -0.68 -8.07 -18.88
CA ILE A 68 -1.47 -8.42 -17.69
C ILE A 68 -1.51 -7.25 -16.73
N GLY A 69 -0.39 -6.56 -16.48
CA GLY A 69 -0.33 -5.39 -15.63
C GLY A 69 -1.23 -4.25 -16.12
N LEU A 70 -1.20 -3.95 -17.42
CA LEU A 70 -2.04 -2.91 -18.03
C LEU A 70 -3.54 -3.26 -17.96
N VAL A 71 -3.90 -4.51 -18.27
CA VAL A 71 -5.29 -4.98 -18.18
C VAL A 71 -5.77 -4.94 -16.71
N SER A 72 -4.93 -5.37 -15.77
CA SER A 72 -5.26 -5.31 -14.34
C SER A 72 -5.45 -3.86 -13.87
N ALA A 73 -4.60 -2.93 -14.31
CA ALA A 73 -4.74 -1.51 -13.97
C ALA A 73 -6.04 -0.91 -14.54
N ALA A 74 -6.39 -1.23 -15.79
CA ALA A 74 -7.65 -0.78 -16.40
C ALA A 74 -8.87 -1.35 -15.67
N LEU A 75 -8.84 -2.64 -15.32
CA LEU A 75 -9.90 -3.30 -14.56
C LEU A 75 -10.06 -2.67 -13.16
N LEU A 76 -8.94 -2.44 -12.47
CA LEU A 76 -8.94 -1.81 -11.16
C LEU A 76 -9.51 -0.40 -11.22
N TYR A 77 -9.13 0.39 -12.22
CA TYR A 77 -9.71 1.71 -12.46
C TYR A 77 -11.25 1.65 -12.65
N ALA A 78 -11.73 0.69 -13.44
CA ALA A 78 -13.17 0.49 -13.64
C ALA A 78 -13.89 0.12 -12.32
N ILE A 79 -13.27 -0.77 -11.51
CA ILE A 79 -13.79 -1.14 -10.19
C ILE A 79 -13.89 0.10 -9.27
N PHE A 80 -12.86 0.93 -9.24
CA PHE A 80 -12.88 2.16 -8.44
C PHE A 80 -13.92 3.17 -8.93
N ALA A 81 -14.05 3.35 -10.24
CA ALA A 81 -15.06 4.25 -10.83
C ALA A 81 -16.49 3.79 -10.48
N LEU A 82 -16.76 2.49 -10.63
CA LEU A 82 -18.05 1.90 -10.22
C LEU A 82 -18.25 2.00 -8.71
N GLY A 83 -17.25 1.68 -7.91
CA GLY A 83 -17.30 1.76 -6.45
C GLY A 83 -17.59 3.18 -5.96
N ASN A 84 -16.96 4.18 -6.56
CA ASN A 84 -17.22 5.58 -6.26
C ASN A 84 -18.69 5.97 -6.57
N THR A 85 -19.20 5.58 -7.74
CA THR A 85 -20.59 5.85 -8.13
C THR A 85 -21.58 5.17 -7.19
N LEU A 86 -21.39 3.88 -6.91
CA LEU A 86 -22.28 3.11 -6.05
C LEU A 86 -22.23 3.61 -4.60
N SER A 87 -21.04 3.89 -4.07
CA SER A 87 -20.90 4.40 -2.70
C SER A 87 -21.56 5.77 -2.52
N GLY A 88 -21.49 6.64 -3.54
CA GLY A 88 -22.17 7.93 -3.53
C GLY A 88 -23.71 7.83 -3.49
N TRP A 89 -24.28 6.74 -4.03
CA TRP A 89 -25.71 6.47 -3.93
C TRP A 89 -26.11 5.84 -2.59
N LEU A 90 -25.26 4.96 -2.06
CA LEU A 90 -25.56 4.19 -0.85
C LEU A 90 -25.25 4.98 0.43
N PHE A 91 -24.22 5.82 0.44
CA PHE A 91 -23.71 6.47 1.64
C PHE A 91 -23.57 7.97 1.46
N ARG A 92 -24.30 8.77 2.22
CA ARG A 92 -24.25 10.24 2.16
C ARG A 92 -22.87 10.83 2.47
N PHE A 93 -22.04 10.12 3.24
CA PHE A 93 -20.69 10.56 3.61
C PHE A 93 -19.63 10.23 2.54
N ALA A 94 -19.90 9.29 1.62
CA ALA A 94 -18.90 8.80 0.68
C ALA A 94 -18.31 9.89 -0.23
N PRO A 95 -19.10 10.79 -0.87
CA PRO A 95 -18.56 11.84 -1.71
C PRO A 95 -17.58 12.75 -0.97
N HIS A 96 -17.87 13.11 0.28
CA HIS A 96 -16.99 13.94 1.10
C HIS A 96 -15.67 13.23 1.43
N GLN A 97 -15.74 11.94 1.77
CA GLN A 97 -14.53 11.16 2.07
C GLN A 97 -13.67 10.92 0.83
N VAL A 98 -14.28 10.71 -0.32
CA VAL A 98 -13.55 10.56 -1.58
C VAL A 98 -12.89 11.90 -1.97
N SER A 99 -13.61 13.04 -1.87
CA SER A 99 -13.01 14.34 -2.18
C SER A 99 -11.83 14.67 -1.28
N ALA A 100 -11.89 14.34 0.00
CA ALA A 100 -10.78 14.57 0.95
C ALA A 100 -9.47 13.87 0.53
N ILE A 101 -9.54 12.69 -0.10
CA ILE A 101 -8.35 12.03 -0.65
C ILE A 101 -7.84 12.78 -1.89
N TYR A 102 -8.74 13.28 -2.73
CA TYR A 102 -8.31 14.06 -3.90
C TYR A 102 -7.73 15.44 -3.54
N ASP A 103 -8.06 15.99 -2.38
CA ASP A 103 -7.50 17.28 -1.92
C ASP A 103 -6.00 17.20 -1.62
N ILE A 104 -5.47 16.01 -1.29
CA ILE A 104 -4.03 15.77 -1.10
C ILE A 104 -3.22 16.11 -2.39
N ARG A 105 -3.85 16.07 -3.55
CA ARG A 105 -3.22 16.47 -4.83
C ARG A 105 -2.77 17.94 -4.87
N HIS A 106 -3.33 18.78 -4.02
CA HIS A 106 -2.95 20.20 -3.97
C HIS A 106 -1.61 20.43 -3.25
N GLU A 107 -1.06 19.41 -2.59
CA GLU A 107 0.23 19.50 -1.91
C GLU A 107 1.46 19.38 -2.83
N GLY A 108 1.27 19.21 -4.14
CA GLY A 108 2.38 19.09 -5.08
C GLY A 108 1.97 19.25 -6.54
N SER A 109 2.96 19.29 -7.43
CA SER A 109 2.66 19.28 -8.87
C SER A 109 2.21 17.88 -9.33
N PRO A 110 1.26 17.75 -10.25
CA PRO A 110 0.79 16.44 -10.74
C PRO A 110 1.91 15.54 -11.27
N LEU A 111 2.91 16.13 -11.95
CA LEU A 111 4.05 15.38 -12.45
C LEU A 111 4.93 14.86 -11.33
N ALA A 112 5.25 15.69 -10.33
CA ALA A 112 6.06 15.27 -9.18
C ALA A 112 5.36 14.15 -8.41
N MET A 113 4.06 14.27 -8.18
CA MET A 113 3.25 13.23 -7.52
C MET A 113 3.26 11.92 -8.30
N ALA A 114 3.06 11.97 -9.62
CA ALA A 114 3.10 10.79 -10.47
C ALA A 114 4.47 10.10 -10.44
N LEU A 115 5.56 10.86 -10.46
CA LEU A 115 6.93 10.33 -10.38
C LEU A 115 7.20 9.68 -9.00
N VAL A 116 6.81 10.33 -7.91
CA VAL A 116 6.96 9.78 -6.55
C VAL A 116 6.15 8.51 -6.40
N LEU A 117 4.89 8.50 -6.85
CA LEU A 117 4.05 7.31 -6.79
C LEU A 117 4.65 6.16 -7.64
N LEU A 118 5.00 6.42 -8.88
CA LEU A 118 5.42 5.38 -9.82
C LEU A 118 6.80 4.79 -9.46
N PHE A 119 7.75 5.62 -9.06
CA PHE A 119 9.15 5.20 -8.90
C PHE A 119 9.59 5.01 -7.45
N ILE A 120 8.87 5.57 -6.48
CA ILE A 120 9.26 5.51 -5.07
C ILE A 120 8.19 4.79 -4.24
N THR A 121 7.02 5.38 -4.07
CA THR A 121 6.02 4.90 -3.11
C THR A 121 5.49 3.52 -3.49
N SER A 122 4.95 3.35 -4.70
CA SER A 122 4.35 2.07 -5.10
C SER A 122 5.35 0.91 -5.11
N PRO A 123 6.56 1.03 -5.70
CA PRO A 123 7.54 -0.05 -5.64
C PRO A 123 7.98 -0.38 -4.19
N ALA A 124 8.16 0.65 -3.36
CA ALA A 124 8.56 0.45 -1.97
C ALA A 124 7.47 -0.22 -1.14
N GLU A 125 6.21 0.18 -1.32
CA GLU A 125 5.06 -0.47 -0.69
C GLU A 125 4.91 -1.92 -1.14
N GLU A 126 5.07 -2.23 -2.42
CA GLU A 126 5.04 -3.61 -2.92
C GLU A 126 6.12 -4.47 -2.26
N VAL A 127 7.34 -3.94 -2.12
CA VAL A 127 8.42 -4.64 -1.42
C VAL A 127 8.05 -4.91 0.04
N PHE A 128 7.53 -3.91 0.75
CA PHE A 128 7.17 -4.06 2.16
C PHE A 128 5.94 -4.93 2.35
N TRP A 129 4.81 -4.59 1.71
CA TRP A 129 3.55 -5.28 1.98
C TRP A 129 3.49 -6.68 1.36
N ARG A 130 3.85 -6.83 0.08
CA ARG A 130 3.79 -8.13 -0.62
C ARG A 130 5.07 -8.94 -0.43
N GLY A 131 6.21 -8.29 -0.59
CA GLY A 131 7.51 -8.96 -0.52
C GLY A 131 7.93 -9.36 0.89
N PHE A 132 7.49 -8.66 1.93
CA PHE A 132 7.92 -8.89 3.31
C PHE A 132 6.74 -9.35 4.19
N ILE A 133 5.72 -8.52 4.42
CA ILE A 133 4.63 -8.80 5.36
C ILE A 133 3.76 -9.97 4.90
N GLN A 134 3.20 -9.90 3.70
CA GLN A 134 2.33 -10.95 3.16
C GLN A 134 3.07 -12.29 3.05
N ARG A 135 4.30 -12.26 2.55
CA ARG A 135 5.12 -13.46 2.43
C ARG A 135 5.38 -14.11 3.79
N TRP A 136 5.67 -13.33 4.83
CA TRP A 136 5.87 -13.86 6.17
C TRP A 136 4.59 -14.46 6.75
N PHE A 137 3.43 -13.79 6.62
CA PHE A 137 2.15 -14.34 7.07
C PHE A 137 1.80 -15.63 6.33
N MET A 138 1.97 -15.67 5.01
CA MET A 138 1.71 -16.87 4.22
C MET A 138 2.62 -18.05 4.62
N HIS A 139 3.88 -17.77 4.95
CA HIS A 139 4.80 -18.78 5.46
C HIS A 139 4.38 -19.27 6.85
N ARG A 140 3.90 -18.38 7.72
CA ARG A 140 3.61 -18.68 9.13
C ARG A 140 2.23 -19.32 9.34
N PHE A 141 1.22 -18.92 8.56
CA PHE A 141 -0.18 -19.28 8.75
C PHE A 141 -0.80 -20.01 7.55
N GLY A 142 -0.02 -20.30 6.51
CA GLY A 142 -0.50 -20.91 5.28
C GLY A 142 -1.00 -19.88 4.25
N GLY A 143 -1.12 -20.31 2.99
CA GLY A 143 -1.33 -19.41 1.85
C GLY A 143 -2.57 -18.51 1.98
N LYS A 144 -3.75 -19.11 2.16
CA LYS A 144 -5.02 -18.35 2.19
C LYS A 144 -5.16 -17.50 3.46
N ALA A 145 -4.90 -18.10 4.64
CA ALA A 145 -5.01 -17.38 5.91
C ALA A 145 -3.97 -16.25 6.01
N GLY A 146 -2.73 -16.52 5.61
CA GLY A 146 -1.67 -15.52 5.62
C GLY A 146 -1.93 -14.37 4.65
N TRP A 147 -2.47 -14.66 3.46
CA TRP A 147 -2.90 -13.62 2.54
C TRP A 147 -4.00 -12.74 3.14
N LEU A 148 -5.05 -13.34 3.70
CA LEU A 148 -6.15 -12.60 4.32
C LEU A 148 -5.65 -11.72 5.49
N LEU A 149 -4.78 -12.27 6.36
CA LEU A 149 -4.18 -11.50 7.45
C LEU A 149 -3.37 -10.31 6.93
N ALA A 150 -2.60 -10.48 5.85
CA ALA A 150 -1.85 -9.37 5.25
C ALA A 150 -2.77 -8.28 4.72
N VAL A 151 -3.87 -8.64 4.05
CA VAL A 151 -4.89 -7.69 3.57
C VAL A 151 -5.52 -6.93 4.74
N CYS A 152 -5.92 -7.64 5.80
CA CYS A 152 -6.52 -7.02 6.98
C CYS A 152 -5.55 -6.04 7.67
N VAL A 153 -4.27 -6.41 7.81
CA VAL A 153 -3.26 -5.55 8.42
C VAL A 153 -2.97 -4.34 7.53
N TYR A 154 -2.86 -4.53 6.21
CA TYR A 154 -2.69 -3.44 5.25
C TYR A 154 -3.84 -2.43 5.30
N ALA A 155 -5.08 -2.90 5.25
CA ALA A 155 -6.24 -2.04 5.42
C ALA A 155 -6.28 -1.38 6.83
N GLY A 156 -5.87 -2.14 7.84
CA GLY A 156 -5.87 -1.70 9.24
C GLY A 156 -4.99 -0.48 9.51
N VAL A 157 -3.80 -0.38 8.92
CA VAL A 157 -2.94 0.80 9.10
C VAL A 157 -3.53 2.06 8.46
N HIS A 158 -4.42 1.93 7.49
CA HIS A 158 -5.10 3.05 6.85
C HIS A 158 -6.29 3.60 7.66
N VAL A 159 -6.68 2.94 8.75
CA VAL A 159 -7.72 3.45 9.67
C VAL A 159 -7.32 4.82 10.24
N PHE A 160 -6.03 5.10 10.39
CA PHE A 160 -5.53 6.42 10.82
C PHE A 160 -5.86 7.57 9.86
N SER A 161 -6.27 7.28 8.62
CA SER A 161 -6.79 8.30 7.70
C SER A 161 -8.15 8.84 8.13
N GLY A 162 -8.88 8.18 9.03
CA GLY A 162 -10.27 8.50 9.34
C GLY A 162 -11.22 8.35 8.15
N ASN A 163 -10.75 7.77 7.04
CA ASN A 163 -11.46 7.68 5.78
C ASN A 163 -11.88 6.24 5.49
N LEU A 164 -13.15 5.92 5.77
CA LEU A 164 -13.69 4.59 5.58
C LEU A 164 -13.68 4.17 4.09
N MET A 165 -13.88 5.11 3.17
CA MET A 165 -13.84 4.83 1.74
C MET A 165 -12.44 4.40 1.31
N LEU A 166 -11.39 5.04 1.84
CA LEU A 166 -10.02 4.61 1.60
C LEU A 166 -9.78 3.20 2.14
N VAL A 167 -10.14 2.92 3.39
CA VAL A 167 -9.95 1.60 4.02
C VAL A 167 -10.67 0.51 3.22
N LEU A 168 -11.93 0.73 2.83
CA LEU A 168 -12.69 -0.22 2.03
C LEU A 168 -12.10 -0.44 0.64
N SER A 169 -11.54 0.61 0.04
CA SER A 169 -10.89 0.52 -1.28
C SER A 169 -9.64 -0.37 -1.27
N LEU A 170 -9.03 -0.59 -0.12
CA LEU A 170 -7.80 -1.38 0.03
C LEU A 170 -8.04 -2.88 0.33
N ILE A 171 -9.27 -3.24 0.71
CA ILE A 171 -9.59 -4.65 1.05
C ILE A 171 -9.52 -5.57 -0.18
N HIS A 172 -9.69 -5.05 -1.38
CA HIS A 172 -9.69 -5.86 -2.61
C HIS A 172 -8.31 -5.95 -3.30
N ILE A 173 -7.28 -5.31 -2.73
CA ILE A 173 -5.91 -5.39 -3.22
C ILE A 173 -5.19 -6.58 -2.59
#